data_e75455a57528a632d9851fec5a87b67f
#
_entry.id   e75455a57528a632d9851fec5a87b67f
#
_cell.length_a   1.000
_cell.length_b   1.000
_cell.length_c   1.000
_cell.angle_alpha   90.00
_cell.angle_beta   90.00
_cell.angle_gamma   90.00
#
_symmetry.space_group_name_H-M   'P 1'
#
loop_
_entity.id
_entity.type
_entity.pdbx_description
1 polymer ?
#
loop_
_entity_poly.entity_id
_entity_poly.type
_entity_poly.pdbx_seq_one_letter_code
_entity_poly.pdbx_strand_id
1 'polypeptide(L)'
;MGKFTQEELDRINKTLSTPEDCLKWAFDNLHPKLAKASSFGAEDAAIIDIMFKINSDARLFTLETGRLPQATFDVMDDVQKRYNTKIEMLHPDTHEVEKMVKEKGLDCFYDSIDNRKLCCAIRKVHPMNKMLKTLDG
;
A
#
# COMPACT_ATOMS: atom_id res chain seq x y z
N MET A 1 -16.92 3.33 -7.81
CA MET A 1 -16.96 4.66 -8.48
C MET A 1 -16.23 5.64 -7.58
N GLY A 2 -15.29 6.40 -8.12
CA GLY A 2 -14.59 7.42 -7.36
C GLY A 2 -15.55 8.54 -6.91
N LYS A 3 -15.23 9.17 -5.78
CA LYS A 3 -16.01 10.28 -5.20
C LYS A 3 -16.04 11.54 -6.10
N PHE A 4 -15.09 11.65 -7.02
CA PHE A 4 -14.91 12.80 -7.92
C PHE A 4 -14.91 12.36 -9.38
N THR A 5 -15.40 13.25 -10.26
CA THR A 5 -15.29 13.09 -11.70
C THR A 5 -13.87 13.42 -12.19
N GLN A 6 -13.51 12.96 -13.39
CA GLN A 6 -12.20 13.29 -13.97
C GLN A 6 -12.01 14.80 -14.16
N GLU A 7 -13.07 15.51 -14.57
CA GLU A 7 -13.03 16.96 -14.74
C GLU A 7 -12.77 17.71 -13.42
N GLU A 8 -13.38 17.23 -12.32
CA GLU A 8 -13.12 17.78 -10.98
C GLU A 8 -11.67 17.54 -10.56
N LEU A 9 -11.13 16.32 -10.78
CA LEU A 9 -9.74 16.00 -10.48
C LEU A 9 -8.76 16.84 -11.30
N ASP A 10 -9.02 17.06 -12.59
CA ASP A 10 -8.20 17.89 -13.47
C ASP A 10 -8.17 19.36 -13.00
N ARG A 11 -9.29 19.86 -12.51
CA ARG A 11 -9.40 21.19 -11.94
C ARG A 11 -8.63 21.32 -10.63
N ILE A 12 -8.77 20.34 -9.73
CA ILE A 12 -8.06 20.28 -8.46
C ILE A 12 -6.55 20.21 -8.68
N ASN A 13 -6.08 19.35 -9.58
CA ASN A 13 -4.67 19.19 -9.90
C ASN A 13 -3.99 20.50 -10.36
N LYS A 14 -4.72 21.40 -11.00
CA LYS A 14 -4.20 22.72 -11.39
C LYS A 14 -3.93 23.65 -10.19
N THR A 15 -4.53 23.36 -9.04
CA THR A 15 -4.38 24.18 -7.83
C THR A 15 -3.37 23.61 -6.84
N LEU A 16 -2.99 22.33 -7.00
CA LEU A 16 -2.05 21.63 -6.11
C LEU A 16 -0.63 21.75 -6.66
N SER A 17 0.27 22.37 -5.91
CA SER A 17 1.63 22.68 -6.35
C SER A 17 2.70 21.84 -5.68
N THR A 18 2.44 21.32 -4.49
CA THR A 18 3.40 20.57 -3.66
C THR A 18 2.83 19.23 -3.20
N PRO A 19 3.67 18.26 -2.84
CA PRO A 19 3.20 17.02 -2.21
C PRO A 19 2.36 17.27 -0.95
N GLU A 20 2.74 18.27 -0.16
CA GLU A 20 2.01 18.68 1.04
C GLU A 20 0.60 19.17 0.71
N ASP A 21 0.43 19.97 -0.36
CA ASP A 21 -0.88 20.44 -0.80
C ASP A 21 -1.77 19.26 -1.24
N CYS A 22 -1.20 18.33 -2.00
CA CYS A 22 -1.88 17.12 -2.43
C CYS A 22 -2.36 16.27 -1.24
N LEU A 23 -1.50 16.05 -0.26
CA LEU A 23 -1.82 15.26 0.92
C LEU A 23 -2.85 15.96 1.81
N LYS A 24 -2.73 17.28 2.03
CA LYS A 24 -3.74 18.05 2.76
C LYS A 24 -5.10 17.94 2.11
N TRP A 25 -5.16 18.17 0.80
CA TRP A 25 -6.41 18.02 0.06
C TRP A 25 -7.00 16.62 0.20
N ALA A 26 -6.17 15.58 0.08
CA ALA A 26 -6.60 14.19 0.21
C ALA A 26 -7.14 13.88 1.62
N PHE A 27 -6.47 14.36 2.67
CA PHE A 27 -6.97 14.19 4.05
C PHE A 27 -8.29 14.92 4.28
N ASP A 28 -8.42 16.15 3.80
CA ASP A 28 -9.63 16.97 3.99
C ASP A 28 -10.86 16.36 3.29
N ASN A 29 -10.65 15.63 2.19
CA ASN A 29 -11.74 15.15 1.34
C ASN A 29 -12.01 13.64 1.42
N LEU A 30 -11.01 12.82 1.77
CA LEU A 30 -11.08 11.36 1.67
C LEU A 30 -10.89 10.62 3.00
N HIS A 31 -10.30 11.24 4.03
CA HIS A 31 -10.16 10.59 5.33
C HIS A 31 -11.54 10.32 5.98
N PRO A 32 -11.78 9.18 6.66
CA PRO A 32 -10.84 8.10 6.99
C PRO A 32 -10.69 6.99 5.93
N LYS A 33 -11.27 7.14 4.75
CA LYS A 33 -11.16 6.17 3.64
C LYS A 33 -9.96 6.47 2.72
N LEU A 34 -8.95 7.14 3.24
CA LEU A 34 -7.66 7.39 2.63
C LEU A 34 -6.61 6.55 3.32
N ALA A 35 -5.76 5.86 2.56
CA ALA A 35 -4.64 5.11 3.12
C ALA A 35 -3.43 5.12 2.18
N LYS A 36 -2.23 5.22 2.74
CA LYS A 36 -0.96 5.11 2.00
C LYS A 36 -0.54 3.64 1.93
N ALA A 37 -0.41 3.11 0.73
CA ALA A 37 0.30 1.86 0.50
C ALA A 37 1.81 2.11 0.52
N SER A 38 2.58 1.29 1.19
CA SER A 38 4.03 1.44 1.28
C SER A 38 4.79 0.13 1.12
N SER A 39 5.91 0.20 0.41
CA SER A 39 6.94 -0.84 0.38
C SER A 39 8.16 -0.48 1.23
N PHE A 40 8.13 0.67 1.90
CA PHE A 40 9.17 1.20 2.77
C PHE A 40 10.51 1.52 2.06
N GLY A 41 10.44 1.91 0.78
CA GLY A 41 11.55 2.52 0.07
C GLY A 41 11.84 3.95 0.56
N ALA A 42 12.92 4.54 0.09
CA ALA A 42 13.34 5.88 0.50
C ALA A 42 12.29 6.97 0.16
N GLU A 43 11.67 6.86 -1.00
CA GLU A 43 10.57 7.75 -1.43
C GLU A 43 9.32 7.60 -0.56
N ASP A 44 9.01 6.38 -0.15
CA ASP A 44 7.91 6.11 0.78
C ASP A 44 8.16 6.78 2.15
N ALA A 45 9.40 6.72 2.65
CA ALA A 45 9.76 7.33 3.93
C ALA A 45 9.52 8.84 3.93
N ALA A 46 9.85 9.53 2.82
CA ALA A 46 9.59 10.97 2.68
C ALA A 46 8.10 11.30 2.71
N ILE A 47 7.28 10.54 1.97
CA ILE A 47 5.83 10.73 1.93
C ILE A 47 5.20 10.42 3.29
N ILE A 48 5.64 9.36 3.96
CA ILE A 48 5.17 8.98 5.30
C ILE A 48 5.45 10.09 6.31
N ASP A 49 6.63 10.71 6.27
CA ASP A 49 6.98 11.82 7.16
C ASP A 49 6.05 13.03 6.96
N ILE A 50 5.81 13.42 5.70
CA ILE A 50 4.88 14.51 5.38
C ILE A 50 3.46 14.16 5.84
N MET A 51 3.01 12.95 5.56
CA MET A 51 1.67 12.48 5.87
C MET A 51 1.37 12.54 7.38
N PHE A 52 2.26 12.03 8.22
CA PHE A 52 2.07 12.05 9.68
C PHE A 52 2.26 13.43 10.32
N LYS A 53 2.97 14.35 9.67
CA LYS A 53 3.00 15.77 10.06
C LYS A 53 1.67 16.48 9.79
N ILE A 54 0.93 16.06 8.77
CA ILE A 54 -0.37 16.63 8.42
C ILE A 54 -1.48 16.01 9.27
N ASN A 55 -1.50 14.68 9.43
CA ASN A 55 -2.53 13.97 10.16
C ASN A 55 -1.93 12.76 10.91
N SER A 56 -1.93 12.85 12.25
CA SER A 56 -1.41 11.78 13.12
C SER A 56 -2.23 10.49 13.05
N ASP A 57 -3.49 10.55 12.61
CA ASP A 57 -4.39 9.40 12.44
C ASP A 57 -4.37 8.83 11.01
N ALA A 58 -3.37 9.24 10.21
CA ALA A 58 -3.20 8.74 8.86
C ALA A 58 -3.06 7.21 8.82
N ARG A 59 -3.72 6.58 7.86
CA ARG A 59 -3.67 5.13 7.66
C ARG A 59 -2.51 4.75 6.76
N LEU A 60 -1.74 3.78 7.21
CA LEU A 60 -0.60 3.21 6.48
C LEU A 60 -0.77 1.70 6.38
N PHE A 61 -0.67 1.14 5.17
CA PHE A 61 -0.72 -0.30 4.99
C PHE A 61 0.41 -0.82 4.10
N THR A 62 0.70 -2.10 4.23
CA THR A 62 1.67 -2.82 3.40
C THR A 62 1.16 -4.19 3.02
N LEU A 63 1.76 -4.76 1.99
CA LEU A 63 1.53 -6.14 1.57
C LEU A 63 2.59 -7.04 2.21
N GLU A 64 2.20 -7.84 3.18
CA GLU A 64 3.05 -8.90 3.72
C GLU A 64 2.93 -10.13 2.82
N THR A 65 3.92 -10.30 1.97
CA THR A 65 3.89 -11.32 0.91
C THR A 65 4.32 -12.72 1.37
N GLY A 66 4.81 -12.85 2.60
CA GLY A 66 5.52 -14.04 3.10
C GLY A 66 6.93 -14.18 2.53
N ARG A 67 7.44 -13.13 1.86
CA ARG A 67 8.77 -13.10 1.22
C ARG A 67 9.50 -11.76 1.39
N LEU A 68 9.10 -10.99 2.38
CA LEU A 68 9.79 -9.74 2.69
C LEU A 68 11.11 -10.01 3.43
N PRO A 69 12.18 -9.27 3.13
CA PRO A 69 13.43 -9.38 3.87
C PRO A 69 13.28 -8.79 5.28
N GLN A 70 14.09 -9.27 6.23
CA GLN A 70 14.08 -8.79 7.60
C GLN A 70 14.27 -7.27 7.71
N ALA A 71 15.14 -6.70 6.88
CA ALA A 71 15.37 -5.25 6.85
C ALA A 71 14.09 -4.44 6.60
N THR A 72 13.12 -4.97 5.85
CA THR A 72 11.83 -4.31 5.65
C THR A 72 11.00 -4.29 6.95
N PHE A 73 10.99 -5.38 7.70
CA PHE A 73 10.32 -5.44 9.01
C PHE A 73 10.97 -4.50 10.03
N ASP A 74 12.30 -4.38 10.01
CA ASP A 74 13.02 -3.45 10.88
C ASP A 74 12.61 -1.99 10.60
N VAL A 75 12.50 -1.61 9.32
CA VAL A 75 12.00 -0.27 8.92
C VAL A 75 10.55 -0.06 9.33
N MET A 76 9.69 -1.07 9.18
CA MET A 76 8.29 -0.97 9.63
C MET A 76 8.20 -0.72 11.14
N ASP A 77 9.01 -1.40 11.93
CA ASP A 77 9.03 -1.24 13.39
C ASP A 77 9.50 0.16 13.78
N ASP A 78 10.55 0.69 13.12
CA ASP A 78 11.03 2.04 13.32
C ASP A 78 9.97 3.10 12.95
N VAL A 79 9.25 2.91 11.84
CA VAL A 79 8.14 3.79 11.43
C VAL A 79 7.03 3.77 12.48
N GLN A 80 6.62 2.61 12.97
CA GLN A 80 5.59 2.50 14.00
C GLN A 80 5.98 3.22 15.30
N LYS A 81 7.23 3.06 15.72
CA LYS A 81 7.77 3.74 16.92
C LYS A 81 7.86 5.25 16.72
N ARG A 82 8.39 5.70 15.57
CA ARG A 82 8.62 7.11 15.28
C ARG A 82 7.33 7.93 15.24
N TYR A 83 6.29 7.39 14.62
CA TYR A 83 5.03 8.11 14.42
C TYR A 83 3.92 7.66 15.37
N ASN A 84 4.22 6.78 16.32
CA ASN A 84 3.26 6.20 17.26
C ASN A 84 2.01 5.67 16.53
N THR A 85 2.22 4.90 15.48
CA THR A 85 1.17 4.36 14.62
C THR A 85 1.24 2.84 14.53
N LYS A 86 0.24 2.24 13.91
CA LYS A 86 0.24 0.82 13.54
C LYS A 86 0.05 0.68 12.04
N ILE A 87 0.87 -0.17 11.44
CA ILE A 87 0.80 -0.49 10.02
C ILE A 87 -0.21 -1.60 9.82
N GLU A 88 -1.18 -1.40 8.93
CA GLU A 88 -2.13 -2.44 8.52
C GLU A 88 -1.39 -3.42 7.58
N MET A 89 -1.21 -4.67 8.00
CA MET A 89 -0.50 -5.68 7.21
C MET A 89 -1.50 -6.57 6.46
N LEU A 90 -1.43 -6.54 5.14
CA LEU A 90 -2.31 -7.32 4.27
C LEU A 90 -1.62 -8.61 3.85
N HIS A 91 -2.15 -9.73 4.27
CA HIS A 91 -1.65 -11.05 3.93
C HIS A 91 -2.39 -11.63 2.71
N PRO A 92 -1.70 -12.44 1.88
CA PRO A 92 -2.36 -13.20 0.84
C PRO A 92 -3.29 -14.28 1.43
N ASP A 93 -4.24 -14.73 0.63
CA ASP A 93 -5.08 -15.86 1.01
C ASP A 93 -4.23 -17.13 1.18
N THR A 94 -4.36 -17.77 2.34
CA THR A 94 -3.54 -18.93 2.71
C THR A 94 -3.75 -20.11 1.76
N HIS A 95 -4.99 -20.36 1.36
CA HIS A 95 -5.32 -21.49 0.47
C HIS A 95 -4.77 -21.26 -0.94
N GLU A 96 -4.80 -20.02 -1.46
CA GLU A 96 -4.19 -19.69 -2.75
C GLU A 96 -2.67 -19.90 -2.72
N VAL A 97 -2.01 -19.48 -1.64
CA VAL A 97 -0.55 -19.67 -1.47
C VAL A 97 -0.20 -21.14 -1.35
N GLU A 98 -0.90 -21.89 -0.50
CA GLU A 98 -0.68 -23.33 -0.31
C GLU A 98 -0.85 -24.10 -1.62
N LYS A 99 -1.91 -23.82 -2.36
CA LYS A 99 -2.17 -24.45 -3.67
C LYS A 99 -1.05 -24.13 -4.67
N MET A 100 -0.67 -22.87 -4.80
CA MET A 100 0.42 -22.47 -5.70
C MET A 100 1.73 -23.16 -5.34
N VAL A 101 2.10 -23.17 -4.07
CA VAL A 101 3.36 -23.81 -3.61
C VAL A 101 3.34 -25.32 -3.84
N LYS A 102 2.20 -25.98 -3.55
CA LYS A 102 2.03 -27.42 -3.78
C LYS A 102 2.15 -27.80 -5.27
N GLU A 103 1.54 -27.01 -6.15
CA GLU A 103 1.48 -27.32 -7.59
C GLU A 103 2.71 -26.86 -8.37
N LYS A 104 3.32 -25.74 -7.98
CA LYS A 104 4.36 -25.03 -8.73
C LYS A 104 5.72 -24.97 -8.04
N GLY A 105 5.76 -25.24 -6.74
CA GLY A 105 6.96 -25.11 -5.92
C GLY A 105 7.10 -23.76 -5.23
N LEU A 106 7.95 -23.73 -4.20
CA LEU A 106 8.15 -22.57 -3.34
C LEU A 106 8.68 -21.34 -4.09
N ASP A 107 9.59 -21.56 -5.03
CA ASP A 107 10.29 -20.52 -5.78
C ASP A 107 9.87 -20.47 -7.26
N CYS A 108 8.66 -20.91 -7.55
CA CYS A 108 8.13 -21.03 -8.92
C CYS A 108 8.20 -19.75 -9.76
N PHE A 109 8.28 -18.59 -9.13
CA PHE A 109 8.40 -17.29 -9.80
C PHE A 109 9.74 -17.08 -10.53
N TYR A 110 10.74 -17.94 -10.29
CA TYR A 110 11.97 -17.96 -11.06
C TYR A 110 11.86 -18.80 -12.33
N ASP A 111 10.91 -19.74 -12.40
CA ASP A 111 10.84 -20.73 -13.47
C ASP A 111 10.27 -20.17 -14.78
N SER A 112 9.33 -19.23 -14.69
CA SER A 112 8.71 -18.62 -15.85
C SER A 112 8.04 -17.27 -15.55
N ILE A 113 7.77 -16.50 -16.60
CA ILE A 113 7.03 -15.23 -16.51
C ILE A 113 5.61 -15.47 -16.00
N ASP A 114 4.95 -16.54 -16.45
CA ASP A 114 3.58 -16.85 -16.03
C ASP A 114 3.51 -17.22 -14.55
N ASN A 115 4.46 -18.01 -14.05
CA ASN A 115 4.56 -18.30 -12.62
C ASN A 115 4.87 -17.06 -11.80
N ARG A 116 5.68 -16.12 -12.31
CA ARG A 116 5.95 -14.83 -11.67
C ARG A 116 4.66 -13.99 -11.57
N LYS A 117 3.89 -13.91 -12.66
CA LYS A 117 2.61 -13.20 -12.68
C LYS A 117 1.61 -13.83 -11.72
N LEU A 118 1.51 -15.16 -11.68
CA LEU A 118 0.65 -15.89 -10.76
C LEU A 118 1.04 -15.61 -9.29
N CYS A 119 2.32 -15.72 -8.96
CA CYS A 119 2.83 -15.42 -7.62
C CYS A 119 2.51 -13.97 -7.20
N CYS A 120 2.74 -13.01 -8.11
CA CYS A 120 2.43 -11.61 -7.87
C CYS A 120 0.91 -11.38 -7.69
N ALA A 121 0.08 -12.02 -8.50
CA ALA A 121 -1.38 -11.94 -8.38
C ALA A 121 -1.84 -12.40 -7.00
N ILE A 122 -1.44 -13.59 -6.57
CA ILE A 122 -1.83 -14.18 -5.29
C ILE A 122 -1.30 -13.37 -4.11
N ARG A 123 0.00 -13.03 -4.12
CA ARG A 123 0.67 -12.43 -2.97
C ARG A 123 0.50 -10.92 -2.85
N LYS A 124 0.15 -10.23 -3.94
CA LYS A 124 0.07 -8.76 -3.96
C LYS A 124 -1.26 -8.24 -4.50
N VAL A 125 -1.64 -8.63 -5.71
CA VAL A 125 -2.78 -8.00 -6.41
C VAL A 125 -4.10 -8.32 -5.72
N HIS A 126 -4.34 -9.57 -5.33
CA HIS A 126 -5.57 -9.97 -4.66
C HIS A 126 -5.77 -9.25 -3.32
N PRO A 127 -4.82 -9.27 -2.37
CA PRO A 127 -4.97 -8.52 -1.11
C PRO A 127 -5.04 -7.01 -1.33
N MET A 128 -4.29 -6.44 -2.29
CA MET A 128 -4.38 -5.03 -2.65
C MET A 128 -5.79 -4.66 -3.12
N ASN A 129 -6.36 -5.41 -4.07
CA ASN A 129 -7.70 -5.17 -4.59
C ASN A 129 -8.77 -5.28 -3.50
N LYS A 130 -8.58 -6.17 -2.53
CA LYS A 130 -9.48 -6.28 -1.38
C LYS A 130 -9.45 -5.00 -0.54
N MET A 131 -8.27 -4.45 -0.28
CA MET A 131 -8.12 -3.19 0.46
C MET A 131 -8.70 -2.01 -0.32
N LEU A 132 -8.37 -1.86 -1.59
CA LEU A 132 -8.81 -0.74 -2.43
C LEU A 132 -10.33 -0.60 -2.49
N LYS A 133 -11.09 -1.71 -2.40
CA LYS A 133 -12.57 -1.69 -2.35
C LYS A 133 -13.12 -1.00 -1.08
N THR A 134 -12.32 -0.81 -0.06
CA THR A 134 -12.71 -0.16 1.21
C THR A 134 -12.32 1.30 1.28
N LEU A 135 -11.56 1.79 0.30
CA LEU A 135 -10.98 3.14 0.26
C LEU A 135 -11.64 4.00 -0.81
N ASP A 136 -11.58 5.30 -0.60
CA ASP A 136 -11.94 6.34 -1.59
C ASP A 136 -10.68 6.97 -2.24
N GLY A 137 -9.49 6.73 -1.63
CA GLY A 137 -8.20 7.21 -2.11
C GLY A 137 -7.02 6.62 -1.36
#